data_b6028853a7ceaa1081e97e1ebc187cce
#
_entry.id   b6028853a7ceaa1081e97e1ebc187cce
#
_cell.length_a   1.000
_cell.length_b   1.000
_cell.length_c   1.000
_cell.angle_alpha   90.00
_cell.angle_beta   90.00
_cell.angle_gamma   90.00
#
_symmetry.space_group_name_H-M   'P 1'
#
loop_
_entity.id
_entity.type
_entity.pdbx_description
1 polymer ?
#
loop_
_entity_poly.entity_id
_entity_poly.type
_entity_poly.pdbx_seq_one_letter_code
_entity_poly.pdbx_strand_id
1 'polypeptide(L)'
;MEEQIGNIDNKVLKFRARIFNVLGDANRIKIMELLRDGEKCQCEIIPYLRQSQPTISRHLSLLEEAGLIRSRRDGKKELYRATDEQVYKLIDALDYELMRFLSSGLMSKLFR
;
A
#
# COMPACT_ATOMS: atom_id res chain seq x y z
N MET A 1 17.38 22.47 15.04
CA MET A 1 16.78 21.15 14.93
C MET A 1 15.49 21.02 15.75
N GLU A 2 15.50 21.43 17.01
CA GLU A 2 14.29 21.42 17.85
C GLU A 2 13.19 22.32 17.29
N GLU A 3 13.55 23.48 16.73
CA GLU A 3 12.59 24.40 16.12
C GLU A 3 11.89 23.78 14.92
N GLN A 4 12.61 22.98 14.11
CA GLN A 4 12.03 22.30 12.98
C GLN A 4 11.05 21.21 13.42
N ILE A 5 11.40 20.48 14.48
CA ILE A 5 10.53 19.45 15.04
C ILE A 5 9.28 20.09 15.63
N GLY A 6 9.42 21.22 16.34
CA GLY A 6 8.31 21.94 16.92
C GLY A 6 7.34 22.51 15.89
N ASN A 7 7.80 22.72 14.64
CA ASN A 7 6.97 23.25 13.55
C ASN A 7 6.30 22.18 12.70
N ILE A 8 6.61 20.91 12.93
CA ILE A 8 5.97 19.81 12.21
C ILE A 8 4.57 19.59 12.79
N ASP A 9 3.56 19.71 11.93
CA ASP A 9 2.19 19.50 12.32
C ASP A 9 1.99 18.04 12.73
N ASN A 10 1.46 17.82 13.93
CA ASN A 10 1.16 16.48 14.42
C ASN A 10 0.19 15.72 13.52
N LYS A 11 -0.72 16.42 12.86
CA LYS A 11 -1.65 15.78 11.91
C LYS A 11 -0.89 15.21 10.71
N VAL A 12 0.11 15.93 10.23
CA VAL A 12 0.96 15.45 9.12
C VAL A 12 1.74 14.21 9.53
N LEU A 13 2.32 14.23 10.73
CA LEU A 13 3.06 13.07 11.24
C LEU A 13 2.16 11.85 11.38
N LYS A 14 0.98 12.02 11.94
CA LYS A 14 0.01 10.94 12.11
C LYS A 14 -0.48 10.39 10.78
N PHE A 15 -0.71 11.27 9.82
CA PHE A 15 -1.12 10.86 8.48
C PHE A 15 -0.05 10.01 7.80
N ARG A 16 1.20 10.48 7.84
CA ARG A 16 2.33 9.73 7.28
C ARG A 16 2.47 8.36 7.95
N ALA A 17 2.40 8.33 9.27
CA ALA A 17 2.48 7.09 10.03
C ALA A 17 1.37 6.12 9.63
N ARG A 18 0.15 6.63 9.42
CA ARG A 18 -0.97 5.81 9.00
C ARG A 18 -0.74 5.20 7.61
N ILE A 19 -0.25 5.99 6.67
CA ILE A 19 0.05 5.49 5.32
C ILE A 19 1.11 4.38 5.37
N PHE A 20 2.20 4.61 6.09
CA PHE A 20 3.24 3.58 6.23
C PHE A 20 2.73 2.34 6.94
N ASN A 21 1.88 2.51 7.94
CA ASN A 21 1.29 1.38 8.67
C ASN A 21 0.41 0.53 7.74
N VAL A 22 -0.43 1.17 6.95
CA VAL A 22 -1.33 0.47 6.03
C VAL A 22 -0.53 -0.23 4.93
N LEU A 23 0.52 0.40 4.41
CA LEU A 23 1.38 -0.20 3.40
C LEU A 23 2.38 -1.20 3.99
N GLY A 24 2.51 -1.26 5.30
CA GLY A 24 3.45 -2.17 5.98
C GLY A 24 2.96 -3.62 6.06
N ASP A 25 2.25 -4.09 5.06
CA ASP A 25 1.75 -5.46 4.98
C ASP A 25 1.93 -5.96 3.55
N ALA A 26 2.57 -7.12 3.41
CA ALA A 26 2.91 -7.66 2.09
C ALA A 26 1.68 -7.88 1.20
N ASN A 27 0.57 -8.32 1.79
CA ASN A 27 -0.65 -8.55 1.02
C ASN A 27 -1.26 -7.25 0.53
N ARG A 28 -1.21 -6.19 1.35
CA ARG A 28 -1.70 -4.89 0.92
C ARG A 28 -0.84 -4.28 -0.17
N ILE A 29 0.47 -4.44 -0.09
CA ILE A 29 1.37 -4.02 -1.18
C ILE A 29 1.04 -4.82 -2.44
N LYS A 30 0.80 -6.12 -2.31
CA LYS A 30 0.45 -6.96 -3.45
C LYS A 30 -0.87 -6.51 -4.11
N ILE A 31 -1.84 -6.11 -3.32
CA ILE A 31 -3.08 -5.52 -3.85
C ILE A 31 -2.76 -4.27 -4.66
N MET A 32 -1.95 -3.37 -4.13
CA MET A 32 -1.55 -2.17 -4.86
C MET A 32 -0.88 -2.52 -6.19
N GLU A 33 -0.01 -3.52 -6.19
CA GLU A 33 0.64 -3.97 -7.42
C GLU A 33 -0.37 -4.53 -8.43
N LEU A 34 -1.36 -5.28 -7.97
CA LEU A 34 -2.42 -5.80 -8.85
C LEU A 34 -3.27 -4.68 -9.47
N LEU A 35 -3.41 -3.55 -8.77
CA LEU A 35 -4.19 -2.42 -9.25
C LEU A 35 -3.37 -1.44 -10.10
N ARG A 36 -2.07 -1.71 -10.26
CA ARG A 36 -1.17 -0.78 -10.96
C ARG A 36 -1.57 -0.55 -12.41
N ASP A 37 -2.08 -1.56 -13.07
CA ASP A 37 -2.45 -1.50 -14.48
C ASP A 37 -3.94 -1.26 -14.72
N GLY A 38 -4.68 -0.98 -13.68
CA GLY A 38 -6.09 -0.62 -13.84
C GLY A 38 -7.01 -1.19 -12.77
N GLU A 39 -8.25 -0.84 -12.93
CA GLU A 39 -9.35 -1.20 -12.06
C GLU A 39 -9.60 -2.71 -12.02
N LYS A 40 -9.89 -3.25 -10.83
CA LYS A 40 -10.18 -4.68 -10.66
C LYS A 40 -11.28 -4.89 -9.62
N CYS A 41 -12.09 -5.92 -9.84
CA CYS A 41 -13.03 -6.35 -8.80
C CYS A 41 -12.29 -7.21 -7.76
N GLN A 42 -12.91 -7.38 -6.59
CA GLN A 42 -12.37 -8.27 -5.57
C GLN A 42 -12.21 -9.70 -6.11
N CYS A 43 -13.11 -10.12 -7.00
CA CYS A 43 -13.06 -11.43 -7.64
C CYS A 43 -11.79 -11.67 -8.45
N GLU A 44 -11.17 -10.60 -8.96
CA GLU A 44 -9.91 -10.68 -9.70
C GLU A 44 -8.70 -10.63 -8.79
N ILE A 45 -8.87 -10.11 -7.58
CA ILE A 45 -7.80 -9.98 -6.59
C ILE A 45 -7.62 -11.27 -5.80
N ILE A 46 -8.72 -11.90 -5.41
CA ILE A 46 -8.74 -13.10 -4.57
C ILE A 46 -7.77 -14.19 -5.04
N PRO A 47 -7.71 -14.56 -6.34
CA PRO A 47 -6.84 -15.65 -6.78
C PRO A 47 -5.34 -15.41 -6.54
N TYR A 48 -4.92 -14.15 -6.41
CA TYR A 48 -3.52 -13.79 -6.24
C TYR A 48 -3.09 -13.71 -4.78
N LEU A 49 -4.06 -13.72 -3.86
CA LEU A 49 -3.80 -13.63 -2.43
C LEU A 49 -4.29 -14.93 -1.79
N ARG A 50 -3.40 -15.68 -1.19
CA ARG A 50 -3.77 -16.94 -0.53
C ARG A 50 -4.39 -16.67 0.84
N GLN A 51 -5.49 -15.92 0.85
CA GLN A 51 -6.17 -15.53 2.07
C GLN A 51 -7.67 -15.64 1.89
N SER A 52 -8.39 -15.67 3.02
CA SER A 52 -9.84 -15.74 3.00
C SER A 52 -10.45 -14.44 2.46
N GLN A 53 -11.65 -14.54 1.93
CA GLN A 53 -12.37 -13.38 1.44
C GLN A 53 -12.57 -12.30 2.50
N PRO A 54 -12.96 -12.63 3.76
CA PRO A 54 -13.06 -11.60 4.79
C PRO A 54 -11.74 -10.87 5.06
N THR A 55 -10.62 -11.57 5.03
CA THR A 55 -9.30 -10.96 5.21
C THR A 55 -8.97 -10.00 4.07
N ILE A 56 -9.25 -10.41 2.83
CA ILE A 56 -9.03 -9.56 1.66
C ILE A 56 -9.93 -8.33 1.72
N SER A 57 -11.20 -8.50 2.09
CA SER A 57 -12.13 -7.37 2.27
C SER A 57 -11.62 -6.39 3.30
N ARG A 58 -11.03 -6.89 4.40
CA ARG A 58 -10.43 -6.04 5.43
C ARG A 58 -9.25 -5.26 4.89
N HIS A 59 -8.36 -5.90 4.12
CA HIS A 59 -7.23 -5.21 3.49
C HIS A 59 -7.72 -4.09 2.57
N LEU A 60 -8.72 -4.37 1.75
CA LEU A 60 -9.30 -3.37 0.84
C LEU A 60 -9.91 -2.20 1.62
N SER A 61 -10.62 -2.48 2.71
CA SER A 61 -11.20 -1.45 3.55
C SER A 61 -10.12 -0.55 4.17
N LEU A 62 -9.04 -1.13 4.67
CA LEU A 62 -7.94 -0.36 5.26
C LEU A 62 -7.26 0.54 4.22
N LEU A 63 -7.05 0.01 3.02
CA LEU A 63 -6.46 0.79 1.92
C LEU A 63 -7.38 1.93 1.50
N GLU A 64 -8.68 1.69 1.43
CA GLU A 64 -9.66 2.70 1.05
C GLU A 64 -9.79 3.78 2.13
N GLU A 65 -9.88 3.40 3.38
CA GLU A 65 -9.94 4.33 4.50
C GLU A 65 -8.71 5.22 4.58
N ALA A 66 -7.55 4.70 4.20
CA ALA A 66 -6.31 5.48 4.16
C ALA A 66 -6.21 6.38 2.92
N GLY A 67 -7.15 6.26 1.98
CA GLY A 67 -7.17 7.07 0.77
C GLY A 67 -6.25 6.58 -0.34
N LEU A 68 -5.71 5.36 -0.22
CA LEU A 68 -4.79 4.81 -1.21
C LEU A 68 -5.50 4.21 -2.41
N ILE A 69 -6.73 3.72 -2.22
CA ILE A 69 -7.57 3.20 -3.27
C ILE A 69 -8.96 3.79 -3.19
N ARG A 70 -9.69 3.70 -4.28
CA ARG A 70 -11.10 4.06 -4.35
C ARG A 70 -11.88 2.91 -4.94
N SER A 71 -13.17 2.86 -4.61
CA SER A 71 -14.07 1.87 -5.17
C SER A 71 -15.24 2.55 -5.87
N ARG A 72 -15.83 1.84 -6.81
CA ARG A 72 -17.11 2.21 -7.44
C ARG A 72 -17.89 0.96 -7.74
N ARG A 73 -19.18 1.12 -7.85
CA ARG A 73 -20.04 0.01 -8.23
C ARG A 73 -20.27 -0.02 -9.73
N ASP A 74 -20.22 -1.22 -10.29
CA ASP A 74 -20.57 -1.48 -11.67
C ASP A 74 -21.46 -2.72 -11.70
N GLY A 75 -22.77 -2.49 -11.75
CA GLY A 75 -23.74 -3.56 -11.60
C GLY A 75 -23.65 -4.21 -10.22
N LYS A 76 -23.38 -5.51 -10.18
CA LYS A 76 -23.22 -6.26 -8.93
C LYS A 76 -21.79 -6.26 -8.41
N LYS A 77 -20.85 -5.73 -9.20
CA LYS A 77 -19.43 -5.76 -8.84
C LYS A 77 -19.00 -4.48 -8.20
N GLU A 78 -18.11 -4.58 -7.24
CA GLU A 78 -17.39 -3.45 -6.69
C GLU A 78 -15.99 -3.46 -7.30
N LEU A 79 -15.64 -2.37 -7.95
CA LEU A 79 -14.36 -2.23 -8.64
C LEU A 79 -13.46 -1.30 -7.84
N TYR A 80 -12.21 -1.69 -7.70
CA TYR A 80 -11.20 -0.97 -6.94
C TYR A 80 -10.12 -0.45 -7.87
N ARG A 81 -9.61 0.74 -7.58
CA ARG A 81 -8.49 1.33 -8.32
C ARG A 81 -7.63 2.16 -7.38
N ALA A 82 -6.37 2.35 -7.73
CA ALA A 82 -5.54 3.30 -7.01
C ALA A 82 -6.17 4.69 -7.11
N THR A 83 -6.09 5.46 -6.03
CA THR A 83 -6.66 6.81 -5.98
C THR A 83 -6.01 7.69 -7.03
N ASP A 84 -4.70 7.58 -7.19
CA ASP A 84 -3.91 8.34 -8.16
C ASP A 84 -2.59 7.59 -8.40
N GLU A 85 -2.01 7.75 -9.57
CA GLU A 85 -0.72 7.14 -9.90
C GLU A 85 0.39 7.56 -8.94
N GLN A 86 0.26 8.71 -8.32
CA GLN A 86 1.26 9.20 -7.38
C GLN A 86 1.47 8.29 -6.17
N VAL A 87 0.47 7.48 -5.80
CA VAL A 87 0.64 6.53 -4.69
C VAL A 87 1.76 5.54 -4.97
N TYR A 88 2.00 5.21 -6.23
CA TYR A 88 3.08 4.30 -6.60
C TYR A 88 4.46 4.91 -6.47
N LYS A 89 4.58 6.24 -6.47
CA LYS A 89 5.87 6.89 -6.19
C LYS A 89 6.36 6.55 -4.79
N LEU A 90 5.43 6.43 -3.84
CA LEU A 90 5.77 6.05 -2.48
C LEU A 90 6.29 4.62 -2.40
N ILE A 91 5.59 3.69 -3.05
CA ILE A 91 5.98 2.27 -3.06
C ILE A 91 7.31 2.11 -3.82
N ASP A 92 7.42 2.73 -4.98
CA ASP A 92 8.58 2.59 -5.86
C ASP A 92 9.81 3.33 -5.34
N ALA A 93 9.63 4.29 -4.41
CA ALA A 93 10.75 4.95 -3.75
C ALA A 93 11.58 3.96 -2.95
N LEU A 94 10.96 2.89 -2.44
CA LEU A 94 11.67 1.79 -1.79
C LEU A 94 12.12 0.81 -2.88
N ASP A 95 13.07 1.23 -3.69
CA ASP A 95 13.59 0.46 -4.80
C ASP A 95 14.70 -0.49 -4.35
N TYR A 96 15.19 -1.29 -5.29
CA TYR A 96 16.21 -2.31 -4.99
C TYR A 96 17.48 -1.69 -4.39
N GLU A 97 17.92 -0.55 -4.91
CA GLU A 97 19.12 0.13 -4.42
C GLU A 97 18.95 0.58 -2.98
N LEU A 98 17.81 1.21 -2.66
CA LEU A 98 17.51 1.64 -1.30
C LEU A 98 17.37 0.44 -0.36
N MET A 99 16.71 -0.63 -0.81
CA MET A 99 16.59 -1.86 -0.01
C MET A 99 17.96 -2.44 0.33
N ARG A 100 18.87 -2.47 -0.64
CA ARG A 100 20.24 -2.93 -0.42
C ARG A 100 20.95 -2.06 0.62
N PHE A 101 20.81 -0.76 0.50
CA PHE A 101 21.44 0.18 1.42
C PHE A 101 20.91 -0.01 2.85
N LEU A 102 19.60 -0.14 3.01
CA LEU A 102 18.96 -0.25 4.33
C LEU A 102 19.20 -1.58 5.01
N SER A 103 19.43 -2.63 4.26
CA SER A 103 19.49 -4.00 4.80
C SER A 103 20.73 -4.78 4.39
N SER A 104 21.87 -4.10 4.39
CA SER A 104 23.13 -4.61 3.85
C SER A 104 23.40 -6.08 4.15
N GLY A 105 23.37 -6.54 5.37
CA GLY A 105 23.58 -7.94 5.72
C GLY A 105 22.35 -8.81 5.45
N LEU A 106 21.16 -8.28 5.71
CA LEU A 106 19.92 -9.02 5.59
C LEU A 106 19.54 -9.27 4.12
N MET A 107 19.73 -8.29 3.25
CA MET A 107 19.41 -8.43 1.83
C MET A 107 20.23 -9.55 1.17
N SER A 108 21.50 -9.67 1.51
CA SER A 108 22.32 -10.74 0.93
C SER A 108 21.82 -12.13 1.34
N LYS A 109 21.16 -12.25 2.49
CA LYS A 109 20.56 -13.51 2.94
C LYS A 109 19.23 -13.80 2.24
N LEU A 110 18.44 -12.75 1.98
CA LEU A 110 17.12 -12.89 1.36
C LEU A 110 17.19 -13.23 -0.13
N PHE A 111 18.24 -12.77 -0.81
CA PHE A 111 18.35 -12.88 -2.27
C PHE A 111 19.51 -13.78 -2.71
N ARG A 112 19.92 -14.70 -1.87
CA ARG A 112 20.90 -15.73 -2.23
C ARG A 112 20.32 -16.77 -3.18
#